data_cc8d4260160da98bcf16975e8819ee15
#
_entry.id   cc8d4260160da98bcf16975e8819ee15
#
_cell.length_a   1.000
_cell.length_b   1.000
_cell.length_c   1.000
_cell.angle_alpha   90.00
_cell.angle_beta   90.00
_cell.angle_gamma   90.00
#
_symmetry.space_group_name_H-M   'P 1'
#
loop_
_entity.id
_entity.type
_entity.pdbx_description
1 polymer ?
#
loop_
_entity_poly.entity_id
_entity_poly.type
_entity_poly.pdbx_seq_one_letter_code
_entity_poly.pdbx_strand_id
1 'polypeptide(L)'
;MKRKYMSEFGLHTFSSFVSLCYPNDLQTVSKEPRYHIYMINKIPKLTFIKGSLVIKEDSISVGINIKTETDNKSKTIDFSFHPLFNHNLFKYIIDKPSKSLTIQGENGGGAICRVLPFYLENGGYLDCEIVYIGQSYGKKGERDAFTRLKSHSTLQKIQSDHLFESPESDIAITLWEFTPRLLTSFDGIRKEFEKSSQEDIDHMQKVLENPPLKIDKQLINITEAALINYFKPEYNQHFKNNFPDVGHDYKYYYDLDFNSILVELDPSAINAGVYSKEKKYKVFNPIEYTLHPEMMRKSMFDIFGE
;
A
#
# COMPACT_ATOMS: atom_id res chain seq x y z
N MET A 1 -21.13 8.36 28.86
CA MET A 1 -19.69 8.13 29.15
C MET A 1 -18.99 9.47 29.05
N LYS A 2 -18.10 9.81 29.99
CA LYS A 2 -17.38 11.08 29.96
C LYS A 2 -16.19 10.98 28.96
N ARG A 3 -15.87 12.07 28.27
CA ARG A 3 -14.64 12.21 27.54
C ARG A 3 -13.48 12.42 28.54
N LYS A 4 -12.31 11.82 28.31
CA LYS A 4 -11.24 11.86 29.31
C LYS A 4 -10.63 13.25 29.43
N TYR A 5 -10.27 13.86 28.31
CA TYR A 5 -9.68 15.19 28.23
C TYR A 5 -10.55 16.10 27.34
N MET A 6 -10.41 17.39 27.51
CA MET A 6 -10.97 18.36 26.58
C MET A 6 -10.18 18.32 25.25
N SER A 7 -8.84 18.17 25.34
CA SER A 7 -7.95 17.96 24.21
C SER A 7 -7.57 16.49 24.08
N GLU A 8 -7.95 15.86 22.97
CA GLU A 8 -7.63 14.48 22.67
C GLU A 8 -6.62 14.39 21.53
N PHE A 9 -5.71 13.42 21.62
CA PHE A 9 -4.68 13.19 20.63
C PHE A 9 -4.82 11.82 19.98
N GLY A 10 -4.46 11.74 18.72
CA GLY A 10 -4.41 10.51 17.95
C GLY A 10 -3.24 10.50 16.97
N LEU A 11 -2.89 9.32 16.51
CA LEU A 11 -1.91 9.14 15.45
C LEU A 11 -2.64 9.06 14.11
N HIS A 12 -2.20 9.82 13.14
CA HIS A 12 -2.58 9.66 11.74
C HIS A 12 -1.36 9.22 10.94
N THR A 13 -1.47 8.13 10.20
CA THR A 13 -0.46 7.70 9.24
C THR A 13 -1.09 7.62 7.85
N PHE A 14 -0.48 8.26 6.86
CA PHE A 14 -0.98 8.21 5.49
C PHE A 14 0.10 7.69 4.54
N SER A 15 -0.34 6.95 3.52
CA SER A 15 0.54 6.47 2.46
C SER A 15 1.05 7.64 1.63
N SER A 16 2.31 8.02 1.83
CA SER A 16 2.96 9.16 1.15
C SER A 16 3.58 8.77 -0.18
N PHE A 17 4.08 7.53 -0.27
CA PHE A 17 4.64 6.96 -1.49
C PHE A 17 4.23 5.50 -1.65
N VAL A 18 4.00 5.11 -2.89
CA VAL A 18 3.71 3.73 -3.27
C VAL A 18 4.42 3.37 -4.58
N SER A 19 4.91 2.15 -4.65
CA SER A 19 5.41 1.53 -5.89
C SER A 19 4.79 0.16 -6.08
N LEU A 20 4.62 -0.25 -7.34
CA LEU A 20 4.10 -1.57 -7.71
C LEU A 20 5.05 -2.24 -8.70
N CYS A 21 5.40 -3.50 -8.45
CA CYS A 21 6.24 -4.28 -9.36
C CYS A 21 5.93 -5.77 -9.28
N TYR A 22 6.37 -6.53 -10.27
CA TYR A 22 6.47 -7.97 -10.12
C TYR A 22 7.62 -8.36 -9.18
N PRO A 23 7.57 -9.51 -8.51
CA PRO A 23 8.67 -9.97 -7.65
C PRO A 23 10.03 -10.00 -8.34
N ASN A 24 10.08 -10.37 -9.62
CA ASN A 24 11.31 -10.43 -10.42
C ASN A 24 11.86 -9.04 -10.80
N ASP A 25 11.02 -8.01 -10.79
CA ASP A 25 11.38 -6.65 -11.14
C ASP A 25 11.65 -5.78 -9.90
N LEU A 26 11.66 -6.38 -8.70
CA LEU A 26 11.89 -5.67 -7.44
C LEU A 26 13.18 -4.83 -7.43
N GLN A 27 14.22 -5.28 -8.13
CA GLN A 27 15.50 -4.58 -8.18
C GLN A 27 15.49 -3.31 -9.05
N THR A 28 14.48 -3.14 -9.90
CA THR A 28 14.33 -1.96 -10.78
C THR A 28 13.63 -0.81 -10.10
N VAL A 29 12.96 -1.07 -8.98
CA VAL A 29 12.26 -0.02 -8.21
C VAL A 29 13.28 0.85 -7.48
N SER A 30 13.04 2.17 -7.46
CA SER A 30 13.86 3.11 -6.68
C SER A 30 13.91 2.70 -5.21
N LYS A 31 15.09 2.82 -4.61
CA LYS A 31 15.27 2.58 -3.16
C LYS A 31 14.93 3.79 -2.30
N GLU A 32 14.68 4.92 -2.91
CA GLU A 32 14.21 6.13 -2.27
C GLU A 32 12.80 6.47 -2.79
N PRO A 33 11.83 6.70 -1.92
CA PRO A 33 11.91 6.68 -0.45
C PRO A 33 12.13 5.27 0.12
N ARG A 34 12.40 5.19 1.43
CA ARG A 34 12.56 3.89 2.12
C ARG A 34 11.19 3.29 2.44
N TYR A 35 10.85 2.24 1.73
CA TYR A 35 9.61 1.51 1.97
C TYR A 35 9.76 0.57 3.16
N HIS A 36 8.92 0.74 4.17
CA HIS A 36 8.91 -0.08 5.37
C HIS A 36 7.73 -1.04 5.48
N ILE A 37 6.66 -0.79 4.73
CA ILE A 37 5.52 -1.69 4.62
C ILE A 37 5.44 -2.18 3.18
N TYR A 38 5.11 -3.45 3.00
CA TYR A 38 4.87 -4.04 1.70
C TYR A 38 3.64 -4.94 1.75
N MET A 39 2.98 -5.05 0.62
CA MET A 39 1.86 -5.96 0.46
C MET A 39 2.12 -6.88 -0.72
N ILE A 40 1.79 -8.15 -0.55
CA ILE A 40 1.77 -9.11 -1.65
C ILE A 40 0.33 -9.16 -2.14
N ASN A 41 0.16 -8.93 -3.43
CA ASN A 41 -1.14 -8.80 -4.04
C ASN A 41 -1.31 -9.80 -5.17
N LYS A 42 -2.52 -10.33 -5.30
CA LYS A 42 -2.98 -11.03 -6.47
C LYS A 42 -3.61 -10.00 -7.41
N ILE A 43 -3.18 -9.98 -8.66
CA ILE A 43 -3.63 -9.02 -9.67
C ILE A 43 -4.06 -9.76 -10.95
N PRO A 44 -4.84 -9.14 -11.84
CA PRO A 44 -5.10 -9.67 -13.17
C PRO A 44 -3.82 -10.03 -13.91
N LYS A 45 -3.81 -11.15 -14.62
CA LYS A 45 -2.67 -11.53 -15.45
C LYS A 45 -2.64 -10.68 -16.70
N LEU A 46 -1.57 -9.89 -16.85
CA LEU A 46 -1.35 -9.02 -18.00
C LEU A 46 -0.34 -9.65 -18.95
N THR A 47 -0.68 -9.68 -20.24
CA THR A 47 0.24 -10.10 -21.30
C THR A 47 0.04 -9.29 -22.58
N PHE A 48 1.14 -8.95 -23.25
CA PHE A 48 1.07 -8.44 -24.62
C PHE A 48 0.53 -9.52 -25.56
N ILE A 49 -0.33 -9.14 -26.50
CA ILE A 49 -0.92 -10.04 -27.48
C ILE A 49 0.01 -10.14 -28.69
N LYS A 50 0.44 -11.35 -29.01
CA LYS A 50 1.24 -11.60 -30.23
C LYS A 50 0.48 -11.18 -31.48
N GLY A 51 1.14 -10.45 -32.39
CA GLY A 51 0.56 -10.02 -33.66
C GLY A 51 -0.41 -8.83 -33.56
N SER A 52 -0.60 -8.25 -32.35
CA SER A 52 -1.42 -7.06 -32.16
C SER A 52 -0.68 -5.75 -32.36
N LEU A 53 0.63 -5.80 -32.53
CA LEU A 53 1.48 -4.64 -32.66
C LEU A 53 1.29 -3.98 -34.03
N VAL A 54 0.90 -2.72 -34.04
CA VAL A 54 0.78 -1.87 -35.24
C VAL A 54 1.68 -0.65 -35.02
N ILE A 55 2.64 -0.46 -35.93
CA ILE A 55 3.56 0.69 -35.91
C ILE A 55 3.02 1.72 -36.89
N LYS A 56 2.84 2.95 -36.41
CA LYS A 56 2.45 4.13 -37.19
C LYS A 56 3.61 5.11 -37.23
N GLU A 57 3.49 6.18 -37.97
CA GLU A 57 4.55 7.20 -38.15
C GLU A 57 4.97 7.83 -36.80
N ASP A 58 4.03 8.09 -35.91
CA ASP A 58 4.23 8.81 -34.64
C ASP A 58 3.86 8.00 -33.40
N SER A 59 3.40 6.77 -33.57
CA SER A 59 2.84 5.97 -32.47
C SER A 59 2.91 4.46 -32.74
N ILE A 60 2.72 3.70 -31.69
CA ILE A 60 2.45 2.27 -31.75
C ILE A 60 1.12 1.96 -31.07
N SER A 61 0.41 1.00 -31.64
CA SER A 61 -0.75 0.39 -30.98
C SER A 61 -0.41 -1.05 -30.61
N VAL A 62 -0.74 -1.46 -29.42
CA VAL A 62 -0.48 -2.83 -28.93
C VAL A 62 -1.64 -3.35 -28.10
N GLY A 63 -2.04 -4.58 -28.34
CA GLY A 63 -3.06 -5.27 -27.56
C GLY A 63 -2.46 -5.85 -26.26
N ILE A 64 -3.18 -5.65 -25.16
CA ILE A 64 -2.91 -6.28 -23.88
C ILE A 64 -4.10 -7.17 -23.52
N ASN A 65 -3.80 -8.41 -23.16
CA ASN A 65 -4.75 -9.33 -22.57
C ASN A 65 -4.77 -9.14 -21.06
N ILE A 66 -5.95 -9.00 -20.47
CA ILE A 66 -6.22 -8.80 -19.04
C ILE A 66 -7.07 -9.97 -18.60
N LYS A 67 -6.45 -10.93 -17.90
CA LYS A 67 -7.10 -12.16 -17.48
C LYS A 67 -7.26 -12.23 -15.97
N THR A 68 -8.45 -12.59 -15.52
CA THR A 68 -8.80 -12.91 -14.14
C THR A 68 -9.35 -14.33 -14.08
N GLU A 69 -9.68 -14.82 -12.91
CA GLU A 69 -10.33 -16.14 -12.74
C GLU A 69 -11.69 -16.23 -13.47
N THR A 70 -12.39 -15.11 -13.57
CA THR A 70 -13.77 -15.07 -14.10
C THR A 70 -13.91 -14.38 -15.44
N ASP A 71 -12.87 -13.69 -15.91
CA ASP A 71 -12.97 -12.84 -17.09
C ASP A 71 -11.65 -12.81 -17.89
N ASN A 72 -11.79 -12.60 -19.19
CA ASN A 72 -10.65 -12.48 -20.10
C ASN A 72 -10.94 -11.39 -21.12
N LYS A 73 -10.39 -10.21 -20.89
CA LYS A 73 -10.59 -9.01 -21.72
C LYS A 73 -9.32 -8.65 -22.46
N SER A 74 -9.47 -7.98 -23.59
CA SER A 74 -8.36 -7.35 -24.31
C SER A 74 -8.59 -5.85 -24.40
N LYS A 75 -7.51 -5.10 -24.26
CA LYS A 75 -7.48 -3.64 -24.44
C LYS A 75 -6.36 -3.29 -25.42
N THR A 76 -6.66 -2.50 -26.42
CA THR A 76 -5.63 -1.90 -27.28
C THR A 76 -5.18 -0.60 -26.65
N ILE A 77 -3.87 -0.41 -26.56
CA ILE A 77 -3.25 0.81 -26.04
C ILE A 77 -2.47 1.45 -27.18
N ASP A 78 -2.72 2.74 -27.40
CA ASP A 78 -1.97 3.59 -28.30
C ASP A 78 -0.93 4.38 -27.49
N PHE A 79 0.32 4.32 -27.91
CA PHE A 79 1.43 5.02 -27.30
C PHE A 79 2.11 5.91 -28.35
N SER A 80 2.12 7.22 -28.13
CA SER A 80 2.76 8.19 -29.00
C SER A 80 4.25 8.29 -28.69
N PHE A 81 5.08 8.34 -29.73
CA PHE A 81 6.52 8.55 -29.57
C PHE A 81 6.82 10.01 -29.21
N HIS A 82 7.90 10.21 -28.46
CA HIS A 82 8.43 11.54 -28.30
C HIS A 82 8.88 12.09 -29.66
N PRO A 83 8.58 13.36 -30.03
CA PRO A 83 8.89 13.91 -31.36
C PRO A 83 10.36 13.80 -31.81
N LEU A 84 11.29 13.75 -30.85
CA LEU A 84 12.72 13.59 -31.13
C LEU A 84 13.15 12.11 -31.22
N PHE A 85 12.26 11.17 -31.02
CA PHE A 85 12.56 9.75 -31.05
C PHE A 85 12.37 9.17 -32.44
N ASN A 86 13.46 8.78 -33.10
CA ASN A 86 13.37 8.12 -34.39
C ASN A 86 13.10 6.63 -34.25
N HIS A 87 11.82 6.28 -34.16
CA HIS A 87 11.35 4.90 -33.92
C HIS A 87 11.70 3.94 -35.08
N ASN A 88 12.00 4.45 -36.30
CA ASN A 88 12.37 3.63 -37.45
C ASN A 88 13.71 2.92 -37.31
N LEU A 89 14.55 3.36 -36.33
CA LEU A 89 15.82 2.70 -35.99
C LEU A 89 15.63 1.49 -35.06
N PHE A 90 14.39 1.13 -34.75
CA PHE A 90 14.06 0.07 -33.77
C PHE A 90 13.08 -0.94 -34.33
N LYS A 91 13.30 -2.22 -33.97
CA LYS A 91 12.32 -3.31 -34.15
C LYS A 91 11.60 -3.56 -32.85
N TYR A 92 10.31 -3.73 -32.93
CA TYR A 92 9.43 -4.04 -31.79
C TYR A 92 8.95 -5.48 -31.92
N ILE A 93 9.23 -6.32 -30.93
CA ILE A 93 9.05 -7.77 -31.05
C ILE A 93 8.22 -8.30 -29.89
N ILE A 94 7.14 -9.00 -30.22
CA ILE A 94 6.33 -9.83 -29.30
C ILE A 94 6.28 -11.23 -29.93
N ASP A 95 7.24 -12.08 -29.57
CA ASP A 95 7.37 -13.42 -30.17
C ASP A 95 6.26 -14.38 -29.75
N LYS A 96 5.80 -14.23 -28.52
CA LYS A 96 4.71 -15.01 -27.88
C LYS A 96 3.94 -14.13 -26.90
N PRO A 97 2.73 -14.52 -26.46
CA PRO A 97 2.07 -13.85 -25.34
C PRO A 97 3.03 -13.76 -24.16
N SER A 98 3.41 -12.56 -23.76
CA SER A 98 4.46 -12.35 -22.77
C SER A 98 4.25 -11.09 -21.96
N LYS A 99 4.98 -11.00 -20.86
CA LYS A 99 5.03 -9.80 -20.01
C LYS A 99 6.00 -8.74 -20.53
N SER A 100 6.60 -8.96 -21.69
CA SER A 100 7.64 -8.10 -22.25
C SER A 100 7.45 -7.88 -23.75
N LEU A 101 7.63 -6.63 -24.16
CA LEU A 101 7.85 -6.21 -25.50
C LEU A 101 9.34 -5.88 -25.65
N THR A 102 10.02 -6.52 -26.59
CA THR A 102 11.44 -6.23 -26.87
C THR A 102 11.55 -5.12 -27.89
N ILE A 103 12.35 -4.12 -27.61
CA ILE A 103 12.72 -3.02 -28.51
C ILE A 103 14.19 -3.21 -28.86
N GLN A 104 14.50 -3.47 -30.11
CA GLN A 104 15.86 -3.77 -30.58
C GLN A 104 16.32 -2.72 -31.59
N GLY A 105 17.41 -2.04 -31.30
CA GLY A 105 18.05 -1.09 -32.23
C GLY A 105 18.95 -1.79 -33.22
N GLU A 106 19.20 -1.13 -34.36
CA GLU A 106 20.07 -1.65 -35.45
C GLU A 106 21.51 -1.92 -35.01
N ASN A 107 22.03 -1.18 -34.04
CA ASN A 107 23.39 -1.31 -33.50
C ASN A 107 23.51 -2.37 -32.37
N GLY A 108 22.53 -3.26 -32.21
CA GLY A 108 22.53 -4.30 -31.17
C GLY A 108 22.13 -3.83 -29.77
N GLY A 109 21.90 -2.52 -29.57
CA GLY A 109 21.30 -1.99 -28.35
C GLY A 109 19.82 -2.27 -28.31
N GLY A 110 19.25 -2.29 -27.12
CA GLY A 110 17.81 -2.52 -26.97
C GLY A 110 17.28 -2.27 -25.57
N ALA A 111 15.96 -2.30 -25.46
CA ALA A 111 15.24 -2.17 -24.21
C ALA A 111 14.13 -3.23 -24.10
N ILE A 112 13.73 -3.52 -22.89
CA ILE A 112 12.59 -4.39 -22.59
C ILE A 112 11.51 -3.55 -21.93
N CYS A 113 10.38 -3.41 -22.60
CA CYS A 113 9.19 -2.79 -22.06
C CYS A 113 8.36 -3.85 -21.32
N ARG A 114 8.13 -3.67 -20.00
CA ARG A 114 7.31 -4.55 -19.19
C ARG A 114 5.84 -4.19 -19.32
N VAL A 115 4.98 -5.20 -19.41
CA VAL A 115 3.54 -5.00 -19.61
C VAL A 115 2.88 -4.26 -18.44
N LEU A 116 3.29 -4.52 -17.19
CA LEU A 116 2.68 -3.92 -16.01
C LEU A 116 2.86 -2.40 -15.96
N PRO A 117 4.08 -1.83 -15.95
CA PRO A 117 4.25 -0.38 -15.99
C PRO A 117 3.65 0.22 -17.27
N PHE A 118 3.84 -0.41 -18.43
CA PHE A 118 3.25 0.07 -19.68
C PHE A 118 1.73 0.20 -19.61
N TYR A 119 1.05 -0.82 -19.06
CA TYR A 119 -0.40 -0.80 -18.90
C TYR A 119 -0.87 0.35 -17.99
N LEU A 120 -0.20 0.53 -16.85
CA LEU A 120 -0.58 1.54 -15.86
C LEU A 120 -0.29 2.97 -16.35
N GLU A 121 0.86 3.21 -16.97
CA GLU A 121 1.26 4.52 -17.50
C GLU A 121 0.37 4.97 -18.67
N ASN A 122 -0.28 4.02 -19.36
CA ASN A 122 -1.19 4.31 -20.48
C ASN A 122 -2.68 4.12 -20.13
N GLY A 123 -3.06 4.52 -18.92
CA GLY A 123 -4.46 4.56 -18.48
C GLY A 123 -5.05 3.19 -18.17
N GLY A 124 -4.21 2.22 -17.86
CA GLY A 124 -4.62 0.98 -17.23
C GLY A 124 -4.95 1.18 -15.76
N TYR A 125 -5.75 0.28 -15.22
CA TYR A 125 -6.15 0.29 -13.81
C TYR A 125 -6.18 -1.14 -13.26
N LEU A 126 -5.78 -1.33 -12.00
CA LEU A 126 -5.67 -2.65 -11.39
C LEU A 126 -6.54 -2.79 -10.14
N ASP A 127 -7.17 -3.95 -10.03
CA ASP A 127 -7.77 -4.44 -8.80
C ASP A 127 -6.76 -5.35 -8.10
N CYS A 128 -6.26 -4.92 -6.94
CA CYS A 128 -5.24 -5.61 -6.18
C CYS A 128 -5.86 -6.33 -4.98
N GLU A 129 -5.93 -7.66 -5.01
CA GLU A 129 -6.32 -8.46 -3.84
C GLU A 129 -5.14 -8.60 -2.90
N ILE A 130 -5.22 -8.00 -1.71
CA ILE A 130 -4.19 -8.12 -0.68
C ILE A 130 -4.24 -9.52 -0.06
N VAL A 131 -3.21 -10.32 -0.28
CA VAL A 131 -3.10 -11.67 0.29
C VAL A 131 -2.13 -11.75 1.47
N TYR A 132 -1.21 -10.78 1.58
CA TYR A 132 -0.28 -10.66 2.71
C TYR A 132 0.18 -9.21 2.91
N ILE A 133 0.32 -8.80 4.16
CA ILE A 133 0.91 -7.52 4.57
C ILE A 133 2.10 -7.83 5.48
N GLY A 134 3.21 -7.14 5.26
CA GLY A 134 4.41 -7.29 6.06
C GLY A 134 5.18 -5.99 6.18
N GLN A 135 6.09 -5.97 7.15
CA GLN A 135 6.96 -4.83 7.41
C GLN A 135 8.44 -5.21 7.36
N SER A 136 9.28 -4.21 7.18
CA SER A 136 10.71 -4.32 7.29
C SER A 136 11.31 -3.05 7.84
N TYR A 137 11.81 -3.09 9.07
CA TYR A 137 12.47 -1.95 9.69
C TYR A 137 13.88 -2.30 10.17
N GLY A 138 14.10 -3.53 10.67
CA GLY A 138 15.33 -3.93 11.35
C GLY A 138 15.44 -3.34 12.76
N LYS A 139 16.59 -3.51 13.40
CA LYS A 139 16.80 -3.02 14.78
C LYS A 139 16.97 -1.50 14.86
N LYS A 140 17.49 -0.86 13.80
CA LYS A 140 17.82 0.58 13.74
C LYS A 140 17.31 1.24 12.44
N GLY A 141 16.29 0.68 11.79
CA GLY A 141 15.79 1.20 10.51
C GLY A 141 16.67 0.85 9.29
N GLU A 142 17.65 -0.04 9.46
CA GLU A 142 18.58 -0.42 8.39
C GLU A 142 17.98 -1.38 7.35
N ARG A 143 16.89 -2.07 7.70
CA ARG A 143 16.20 -2.98 6.78
C ARG A 143 15.04 -2.29 6.08
N ASP A 144 15.08 -2.30 4.77
CA ASP A 144 13.97 -1.92 3.91
C ASP A 144 13.19 -3.15 3.40
N ALA A 145 12.09 -2.90 2.71
CA ALA A 145 11.25 -3.95 2.14
C ALA A 145 12.00 -4.81 1.12
N PHE A 146 12.94 -4.23 0.35
CA PHE A 146 13.74 -4.96 -0.64
C PHE A 146 14.60 -6.05 -0.01
N THR A 147 15.31 -5.71 1.08
CA THR A 147 16.16 -6.65 1.80
C THR A 147 15.32 -7.79 2.39
N ARG A 148 14.15 -7.48 2.94
CA ARG A 148 13.24 -8.47 3.51
C ARG A 148 12.68 -9.41 2.46
N LEU A 149 12.23 -8.88 1.33
CA LEU A 149 11.57 -9.64 0.27
C LEU A 149 12.48 -10.62 -0.47
N LYS A 150 13.79 -10.34 -0.55
CA LYS A 150 14.77 -11.25 -1.18
C LYS A 150 14.83 -12.66 -0.58
N SER A 151 14.55 -12.79 0.72
CA SER A 151 14.60 -14.06 1.45
C SER A 151 13.29 -14.40 2.16
N HIS A 152 12.15 -13.94 1.61
CA HIS A 152 10.86 -14.02 2.27
C HIS A 152 10.16 -15.37 2.01
N SER A 153 10.18 -16.25 2.99
CA SER A 153 9.56 -17.59 2.89
C SER A 153 8.07 -17.55 2.58
N THR A 154 7.34 -16.59 3.16
CA THR A 154 5.90 -16.42 2.87
C THR A 154 5.66 -15.99 1.42
N LEU A 155 6.51 -15.13 0.83
CA LEU A 155 6.39 -14.78 -0.58
C LEU A 155 6.59 -16.03 -1.47
N GLN A 156 7.60 -16.85 -1.16
CA GLN A 156 7.84 -18.10 -1.89
C GLN A 156 6.66 -19.07 -1.77
N LYS A 157 6.09 -19.19 -0.57
CA LYS A 157 4.88 -20.00 -0.35
C LYS A 157 3.71 -19.46 -1.17
N ILE A 158 3.41 -18.15 -1.10
CA ILE A 158 2.33 -17.52 -1.87
C ILE A 158 2.52 -17.77 -3.38
N GLN A 159 3.74 -17.63 -3.91
CA GLN A 159 4.02 -17.90 -5.32
C GLN A 159 3.80 -19.37 -5.68
N SER A 160 4.18 -20.30 -4.81
CA SER A 160 3.96 -21.72 -5.01
C SER A 160 2.47 -22.08 -5.01
N ASP A 161 1.75 -21.65 -3.99
CA ASP A 161 0.30 -21.91 -3.87
C ASP A 161 -0.45 -21.31 -5.07
N HIS A 162 -0.07 -20.09 -5.46
CA HIS A 162 -0.67 -19.37 -6.58
C HIS A 162 -0.53 -20.09 -7.93
N LEU A 163 0.62 -20.71 -8.18
CA LEU A 163 0.84 -21.49 -9.41
C LEU A 163 -0.16 -22.64 -9.58
N PHE A 164 -0.62 -23.22 -8.47
CA PHE A 164 -1.57 -24.33 -8.47
C PHE A 164 -3.03 -23.86 -8.41
N GLU A 165 -3.31 -22.87 -7.57
CA GLU A 165 -4.69 -22.49 -7.23
C GLU A 165 -5.25 -21.39 -8.14
N SER A 166 -4.41 -20.50 -8.67
CA SER A 166 -4.85 -19.31 -9.40
C SER A 166 -3.93 -18.94 -10.57
N PRO A 167 -3.66 -19.86 -11.52
CA PRO A 167 -2.71 -19.61 -12.63
C PRO A 167 -3.17 -18.50 -13.59
N GLU A 168 -4.42 -18.06 -13.47
CA GLU A 168 -5.06 -17.04 -14.29
C GLU A 168 -4.86 -15.61 -13.78
N SER A 169 -4.14 -15.47 -12.70
CA SER A 169 -3.73 -14.17 -12.12
C SER A 169 -2.21 -14.07 -11.98
N ASP A 170 -1.72 -12.96 -11.50
CA ASP A 170 -0.30 -12.73 -11.22
C ASP A 170 -0.10 -12.30 -9.78
N ILE A 171 1.10 -12.55 -9.24
CA ILE A 171 1.54 -11.99 -7.96
C ILE A 171 2.33 -10.70 -8.23
N ALA A 172 1.94 -9.63 -7.57
CA ALA A 172 2.64 -8.36 -7.56
C ALA A 172 2.92 -7.90 -6.13
N ILE A 173 3.90 -7.01 -5.98
CA ILE A 173 4.29 -6.43 -4.70
C ILE A 173 4.02 -4.94 -4.75
N THR A 174 3.29 -4.42 -3.77
CA THR A 174 3.23 -2.99 -3.51
C THR A 174 4.13 -2.65 -2.33
N LEU A 175 4.90 -1.59 -2.49
CA LEU A 175 5.85 -1.07 -1.52
C LEU A 175 5.35 0.29 -1.05
N TRP A 176 5.30 0.49 0.27
CA TRP A 176 4.66 1.65 0.88
C TRP A 176 5.58 2.37 1.86
N GLU A 177 5.58 3.69 1.78
CA GLU A 177 6.01 4.57 2.84
C GLU A 177 4.80 5.23 3.49
N PHE A 178 4.78 5.27 4.83
CA PHE A 178 3.75 5.95 5.60
C PHE A 178 4.36 7.12 6.36
N THR A 179 3.76 8.30 6.21
CA THR A 179 4.16 9.51 6.92
C THR A 179 3.22 9.76 8.09
N PRO A 180 3.73 9.99 9.31
CA PRO A 180 2.92 10.27 10.48
C PRO A 180 2.50 11.73 10.57
N ARG A 181 1.31 11.96 11.14
CA ARG A 181 0.80 13.26 11.58
C ARG A 181 0.18 13.14 12.96
N LEU A 182 0.23 14.20 13.74
CA LEU A 182 -0.51 14.29 14.99
C LEU A 182 -1.94 14.74 14.68
N LEU A 183 -2.93 13.96 15.13
CA LEU A 183 -4.31 14.39 15.17
C LEU A 183 -4.60 15.02 16.52
N THR A 184 -5.34 16.11 16.52
CA THR A 184 -5.85 16.75 17.72
C THR A 184 -7.32 17.02 17.58
N SER A 185 -8.05 16.83 18.66
CA SER A 185 -9.49 17.15 18.75
C SER A 185 -9.74 17.91 20.03
N PHE A 186 -10.47 19.00 19.94
CA PHE A 186 -10.93 19.78 21.08
C PHE A 186 -12.46 19.69 21.18
N ASP A 187 -12.95 19.19 22.29
CA ASP A 187 -14.39 19.17 22.57
C ASP A 187 -14.80 20.46 23.30
N GLY A 188 -15.20 21.44 22.53
CA GLY A 188 -15.71 22.71 23.06
C GLY A 188 -17.19 22.69 23.42
N ILE A 189 -17.89 21.57 23.25
CA ILE A 189 -19.33 21.45 23.48
C ILE A 189 -19.63 20.99 24.92
N ARG A 190 -18.85 20.07 25.45
CA ARG A 190 -19.06 19.47 26.80
C ARG A 190 -18.45 20.35 27.86
N LYS A 191 -19.12 20.34 29.03
CA LYS A 191 -18.66 21.07 30.22
C LYS A 191 -17.97 20.19 31.24
N GLU A 192 -18.08 18.87 31.09
CA GLU A 192 -17.54 17.91 32.04
C GLU A 192 -16.63 16.88 31.39
N PHE A 193 -15.39 16.84 31.87
CA PHE A 193 -14.39 15.88 31.51
C PHE A 193 -14.00 15.03 32.71
N GLU A 194 -13.35 13.86 32.44
CA GLU A 194 -12.83 12.99 33.49
C GLU A 194 -11.66 13.64 34.21
N LYS A 195 -10.80 14.31 33.43
CA LYS A 195 -9.61 14.99 33.89
C LYS A 195 -9.85 16.50 34.11
N SER A 196 -9.14 17.04 35.08
CA SER A 196 -9.13 18.49 35.35
C SER A 196 -8.45 19.27 34.22
N SER A 197 -8.71 20.58 34.16
CA SER A 197 -8.06 21.47 33.19
C SER A 197 -6.54 21.47 33.30
N GLN A 198 -6.00 21.31 34.51
CA GLN A 198 -4.55 21.25 34.70
C GLN A 198 -3.96 19.96 34.15
N GLU A 199 -4.61 18.79 34.41
CA GLU A 199 -4.20 17.51 33.84
C GLU A 199 -4.30 17.48 32.30
N ASP A 200 -5.28 18.19 31.74
CA ASP A 200 -5.43 18.35 30.28
C ASP A 200 -4.26 19.16 29.69
N ILE A 201 -3.90 20.27 30.33
CA ILE A 201 -2.74 21.10 29.94
C ILE A 201 -1.43 20.29 30.03
N ASP A 202 -1.23 19.58 31.12
CA ASP A 202 -0.02 18.75 31.32
C ASP A 202 0.08 17.65 30.27
N HIS A 203 -1.04 17.00 29.94
CA HIS A 203 -1.12 15.99 28.87
C HIS A 203 -0.81 16.61 27.49
N MET A 204 -1.43 17.75 27.18
CA MET A 204 -1.20 18.49 25.93
C MET A 204 0.27 18.89 25.80
N GLN A 205 0.87 19.45 26.84
CA GLN A 205 2.28 19.82 26.85
C GLN A 205 3.18 18.61 26.62
N LYS A 206 2.97 17.50 27.32
CA LYS A 206 3.73 16.25 27.15
C LYS A 206 3.73 15.75 25.72
N VAL A 207 2.58 15.80 25.01
CA VAL A 207 2.46 15.33 23.63
C VAL A 207 3.07 16.32 22.64
N LEU A 208 2.86 17.64 22.83
CA LEU A 208 3.31 18.67 21.88
C LEU A 208 4.82 18.95 21.97
N GLU A 209 5.45 18.79 23.13
CA GLU A 209 6.90 18.94 23.28
C GLU A 209 7.69 17.86 22.53
N ASN A 210 7.17 16.62 22.47
CA ASN A 210 7.80 15.51 21.81
C ASN A 210 6.77 14.66 21.03
N PRO A 211 6.20 15.19 19.93
CA PRO A 211 5.22 14.47 19.18
C PRO A 211 5.83 13.21 18.54
N PRO A 212 5.13 12.05 18.56
CA PRO A 212 5.65 10.79 18.05
C PRO A 212 5.54 10.72 16.51
N LEU A 213 6.23 11.65 15.83
CA LEU A 213 6.19 11.81 14.38
C LEU A 213 7.44 11.29 13.66
N LYS A 214 8.22 10.45 14.32
CA LYS A 214 9.35 9.77 13.68
C LYS A 214 8.90 8.47 13.04
N ILE A 215 9.43 8.20 11.84
CA ILE A 215 9.29 6.87 11.23
C ILE A 215 10.21 5.93 12.00
N ASP A 216 9.66 5.22 12.95
CA ASP A 216 10.34 4.28 13.82
C ASP A 216 9.61 2.92 13.90
N LYS A 217 10.14 2.02 14.70
CA LYS A 217 9.56 0.69 14.87
C LYS A 217 8.13 0.73 15.41
N GLN A 218 7.80 1.67 16.29
CA GLN A 218 6.46 1.80 16.90
C GLN A 218 5.42 2.20 15.83
N LEU A 219 5.77 3.22 15.03
CA LEU A 219 4.94 3.69 13.93
C LEU A 219 4.65 2.59 12.91
N ILE A 220 5.71 1.89 12.49
CA ILE A 220 5.58 0.85 11.46
C ILE A 220 4.79 -0.34 11.99
N ASN A 221 5.03 -0.77 13.23
CA ASN A 221 4.30 -1.86 13.85
C ASN A 221 2.81 -1.56 14.00
N ILE A 222 2.44 -0.35 14.47
CA ILE A 222 1.02 -0.02 14.66
C ILE A 222 0.30 0.13 13.32
N THR A 223 0.98 0.69 12.30
CA THR A 223 0.43 0.83 10.95
C THR A 223 0.22 -0.55 10.30
N GLU A 224 1.22 -1.44 10.37
CA GLU A 224 1.10 -2.83 9.89
C GLU A 224 -0.05 -3.56 10.58
N ALA A 225 -0.11 -3.49 11.91
CA ALA A 225 -1.14 -4.16 12.69
C ALA A 225 -2.56 -3.68 12.35
N ALA A 226 -2.74 -2.37 12.18
CA ALA A 226 -4.02 -1.78 11.76
C ALA A 226 -4.43 -2.27 10.36
N LEU A 227 -3.50 -2.26 9.40
CA LEU A 227 -3.75 -2.75 8.03
C LEU A 227 -4.10 -4.24 8.02
N ILE A 228 -3.37 -5.08 8.77
CA ILE A 228 -3.63 -6.53 8.85
C ILE A 228 -5.01 -6.78 9.49
N ASN A 229 -5.34 -6.09 10.56
CA ASN A 229 -6.64 -6.25 11.22
C ASN A 229 -7.79 -5.84 10.31
N TYR A 230 -7.63 -4.76 9.55
CA TYR A 230 -8.64 -4.26 8.63
C TYR A 230 -8.87 -5.19 7.45
N PHE A 231 -7.81 -5.54 6.71
CA PHE A 231 -7.90 -6.35 5.48
C PHE A 231 -7.99 -7.85 5.76
N LYS A 232 -7.50 -8.32 6.90
CA LYS A 232 -7.43 -9.75 7.27
C LYS A 232 -6.85 -10.64 6.18
N PRO A 233 -5.67 -10.32 5.61
CA PRO A 233 -5.13 -11.03 4.46
C PRO A 233 -4.93 -12.53 4.76
N GLU A 234 -5.10 -13.36 3.75
CA GLU A 234 -5.12 -14.82 3.91
C GLU A 234 -3.89 -15.38 4.62
N TYR A 235 -2.70 -14.94 4.19
CA TYR A 235 -1.42 -15.47 4.68
C TYR A 235 -0.88 -14.81 5.95
N ASN A 236 -1.55 -13.78 6.50
CA ASN A 236 -1.21 -13.27 7.82
C ASN A 236 -1.84 -14.13 8.91
N GLN A 237 -1.10 -14.35 10.01
CA GLN A 237 -1.59 -15.08 11.20
C GLN A 237 -1.80 -14.14 12.39
N HIS A 238 -0.88 -13.20 12.58
CA HIS A 238 -0.93 -12.23 13.68
C HIS A 238 -1.82 -11.02 13.33
N PHE A 239 -2.30 -10.31 14.33
CA PHE A 239 -3.09 -9.08 14.26
C PHE A 239 -4.48 -9.15 13.66
N LYS A 240 -4.88 -10.26 13.02
CA LYS A 240 -6.20 -10.36 12.39
C LYS A 240 -7.38 -10.09 13.34
N ASN A 241 -7.26 -10.51 14.60
CA ASN A 241 -8.37 -10.47 15.57
C ASN A 241 -8.00 -9.81 16.91
N ASN A 242 -6.76 -9.35 17.08
CA ASN A 242 -6.23 -8.83 18.32
C ASN A 242 -5.56 -7.46 18.15
N PHE A 243 -6.24 -6.57 17.46
CA PHE A 243 -5.82 -5.18 17.32
C PHE A 243 -7.03 -4.26 17.57
N PRO A 244 -6.85 -3.15 18.30
CA PRO A 244 -5.67 -2.75 19.06
C PRO A 244 -5.48 -3.57 20.36
N ASP A 245 -4.22 -3.76 20.80
CA ASP A 245 -3.89 -4.48 22.03
C ASP A 245 -2.65 -3.86 22.70
N VAL A 246 -2.76 -3.62 24.01
CA VAL A 246 -1.71 -2.98 24.84
C VAL A 246 -0.44 -3.85 24.97
N GLY A 247 -0.58 -5.15 24.79
CA GLY A 247 0.52 -6.12 24.91
C GLY A 247 1.53 -6.12 23.75
N HIS A 248 1.26 -5.37 22.67
CA HIS A 248 2.12 -5.36 21.48
C HIS A 248 3.23 -4.30 21.52
N ASP A 249 4.14 -4.41 20.57
CA ASP A 249 5.36 -3.58 20.44
C ASP A 249 5.09 -2.08 20.15
N TYR A 250 3.85 -1.64 20.08
CA TYR A 250 3.45 -0.24 19.86
C TYR A 250 2.84 0.45 21.09
N LYS A 251 3.15 -0.04 22.29
CA LYS A 251 2.63 0.48 23.57
C LYS A 251 2.92 1.95 23.84
N TYR A 252 3.89 2.54 23.16
CA TYR A 252 4.26 3.96 23.31
C TYR A 252 3.07 4.92 23.11
N TYR A 253 2.17 4.60 22.19
CA TYR A 253 0.96 5.41 21.97
C TYR A 253 -0.04 5.32 23.13
N TYR A 254 -0.06 4.19 23.83
CA TYR A 254 -0.83 4.05 25.10
C TYR A 254 -0.16 4.81 26.25
N ASP A 255 1.17 4.81 26.33
CA ASP A 255 1.94 5.55 27.37
C ASP A 255 1.78 7.07 27.18
N LEU A 256 1.56 7.55 25.95
CA LEU A 256 1.20 8.93 25.62
C LEU A 256 -0.30 9.21 25.78
N ASP A 257 -1.09 8.21 26.15
CA ASP A 257 -2.54 8.31 26.31
C ASP A 257 -3.29 8.77 25.04
N PHE A 258 -2.83 8.30 23.87
CA PHE A 258 -3.51 8.56 22.61
C PHE A 258 -4.88 7.89 22.57
N ASN A 259 -5.86 8.60 22.01
CA ASN A 259 -7.23 8.12 21.91
C ASN A 259 -7.41 7.14 20.74
N SER A 260 -6.87 7.49 19.59
CA SER A 260 -7.18 6.78 18.34
C SER A 260 -5.98 6.74 17.38
N ILE A 261 -6.09 5.85 16.40
CA ILE A 261 -5.22 5.84 15.23
C ILE A 261 -6.08 5.88 13.96
N LEU A 262 -5.66 6.70 12.99
CA LEU A 262 -6.17 6.73 11.63
C LEU A 262 -5.05 6.30 10.67
N VAL A 263 -5.31 5.31 9.84
CA VAL A 263 -4.41 4.87 8.76
C VAL A 263 -5.09 5.14 7.43
N GLU A 264 -4.50 5.99 6.60
CA GLU A 264 -4.98 6.24 5.24
C GLU A 264 -4.13 5.49 4.23
N LEU A 265 -4.78 4.61 3.47
CA LEU A 265 -4.16 3.84 2.38
C LEU A 265 -4.77 4.30 1.05
N ASP A 266 -3.94 4.91 0.20
CA ASP A 266 -4.31 5.42 -1.11
C ASP A 266 -3.39 4.88 -2.22
N PRO A 267 -3.82 3.87 -2.99
CA PRO A 267 -3.09 3.34 -4.13
C PRO A 267 -3.33 4.11 -5.44
N SER A 268 -3.99 5.26 -5.44
CA SER A 268 -4.35 5.99 -6.66
C SER A 268 -3.12 6.39 -7.50
N ALA A 269 -1.99 6.70 -6.86
CA ALA A 269 -0.75 7.06 -7.53
C ALA A 269 -0.17 5.95 -8.43
N ILE A 270 -0.58 4.71 -8.24
CA ILE A 270 -0.21 3.56 -9.09
C ILE A 270 -1.40 3.05 -9.94
N ASN A 271 -2.43 3.86 -10.12
CA ASN A 271 -3.65 3.48 -10.86
C ASN A 271 -4.22 2.13 -10.39
N ALA A 272 -4.39 1.97 -9.09
CA ALA A 272 -4.91 0.74 -8.51
C ALA A 272 -5.94 1.02 -7.42
N GLY A 273 -6.74 0.01 -7.13
CA GLY A 273 -7.51 -0.07 -5.91
C GLY A 273 -7.23 -1.38 -5.21
N VAL A 274 -7.52 -1.46 -3.93
CA VAL A 274 -7.21 -2.61 -3.10
C VAL A 274 -8.46 -3.22 -2.49
N TYR A 275 -8.42 -4.53 -2.28
CA TYR A 275 -9.46 -5.30 -1.59
C TYR A 275 -8.86 -6.53 -0.92
N SER A 276 -9.66 -7.25 -0.17
CA SER A 276 -9.33 -8.58 0.34
C SER A 276 -10.59 -9.46 0.34
N LYS A 277 -10.48 -10.72 0.73
CA LYS A 277 -11.66 -11.59 0.91
C LYS A 277 -12.67 -11.00 1.91
N GLU A 278 -12.20 -10.23 2.90
CA GLU A 278 -13.02 -9.64 3.97
C GLU A 278 -13.45 -8.19 3.68
N LYS A 279 -12.75 -7.48 2.80
CA LYS A 279 -12.99 -6.05 2.50
C LYS A 279 -13.21 -5.82 1.03
N LYS A 280 -14.32 -5.14 0.73
CA LYS A 280 -14.67 -4.75 -0.64
C LYS A 280 -13.62 -3.81 -1.22
N TYR A 281 -13.51 -3.85 -2.53
CA TYR A 281 -12.68 -2.96 -3.31
C TYR A 281 -12.91 -1.47 -3.01
N LYS A 282 -11.82 -0.75 -2.79
CA LYS A 282 -11.79 0.72 -2.65
C LYS A 282 -10.47 1.28 -3.16
N VAL A 283 -10.53 2.51 -3.70
CA VAL A 283 -9.35 3.30 -4.07
C VAL A 283 -8.76 3.99 -2.84
N PHE A 284 -9.60 4.56 -2.01
CA PHE A 284 -9.20 5.25 -0.78
C PHE A 284 -9.75 4.54 0.45
N ASN A 285 -8.87 4.19 1.37
CA ASN A 285 -9.21 3.43 2.58
C ASN A 285 -8.80 4.22 3.84
N PRO A 286 -9.69 5.02 4.43
CA PRO A 286 -9.50 5.55 5.77
C PRO A 286 -9.85 4.44 6.78
N ILE A 287 -8.89 4.09 7.63
CA ILE A 287 -8.98 3.01 8.60
C ILE A 287 -8.79 3.58 9.98
N GLU A 288 -9.86 3.60 10.75
CA GLU A 288 -9.90 4.18 12.09
C GLU A 288 -9.99 3.11 13.15
N TYR A 289 -9.23 3.29 14.23
CA TYR A 289 -9.30 2.49 15.44
C TYR A 289 -9.26 3.38 16.68
N THR A 290 -10.15 3.14 17.63
CA THR A 290 -10.02 3.63 19.01
C THR A 290 -9.02 2.75 19.76
N LEU A 291 -8.03 3.34 20.43
CA LEU A 291 -7.02 2.60 21.19
C LEU A 291 -7.52 2.10 22.56
N HIS A 292 -8.63 2.65 23.03
CA HIS A 292 -9.25 2.29 24.29
C HIS A 292 -10.65 1.70 24.07
N PRO A 293 -11.09 0.73 24.87
CA PRO A 293 -12.46 0.22 24.79
C PRO A 293 -13.48 1.35 24.98
N GLU A 294 -14.57 1.33 24.20
CA GLU A 294 -15.64 2.34 24.30
C GLU A 294 -16.23 2.48 25.72
N MET A 295 -16.25 1.38 26.48
CA MET A 295 -16.69 1.41 27.89
C MET A 295 -15.75 2.23 28.79
N MET A 296 -14.49 2.42 28.40
CA MET A 296 -13.49 3.14 29.19
C MET A 296 -13.29 4.58 28.72
N ARG A 297 -13.42 4.82 27.42
CA ARG A 297 -13.13 6.14 26.84
C ARG A 297 -13.91 6.38 25.56
N LYS A 298 -14.50 7.56 25.42
CA LYS A 298 -15.17 7.96 24.20
C LYS A 298 -14.17 8.24 23.09
N SER A 299 -14.48 7.84 21.85
CA SER A 299 -13.62 8.12 20.68
C SER A 299 -13.47 9.63 20.45
N MET A 300 -12.28 10.08 20.09
CA MET A 300 -12.03 11.49 19.72
C MET A 300 -12.82 11.91 18.47
N PHE A 301 -13.20 10.99 17.62
CA PHE A 301 -13.97 11.24 16.40
C PHE A 301 -15.47 11.32 16.63
N ASP A 302 -15.96 10.89 17.80
CA ASP A 302 -17.36 11.00 18.18
C ASP A 302 -17.64 12.38 18.79
N ILE A 303 -17.63 13.41 17.94
CA ILE A 303 -17.82 14.81 18.35
C ILE A 303 -19.30 15.11 18.56
N PHE A 304 -20.20 14.42 17.84
CA PHE A 304 -21.64 14.68 17.81
C PHE A 304 -22.49 13.61 18.50
N GLY A 305 -21.88 12.54 18.99
CA GLY A 305 -22.60 11.50 19.71
C GLY A 305 -22.99 11.93 21.13
N GLU A 306 -24.24 11.65 21.54
CA GLU A 306 -24.77 11.89 22.90
C GLU A 306 -24.06 11.05 23.99
#